data_45f85886710b6bf93cba6564dcc731a3
#
_entry.id   45f85886710b6bf93cba6564dcc731a3
#
_cell.length_a   1.000
_cell.length_b   1.000
_cell.length_c   1.000
_cell.angle_alpha   90.00
_cell.angle_beta   90.00
_cell.angle_gamma   90.00
#
_symmetry.space_group_name_H-M   'P 1'
#
loop_
_entity.id
_entity.type
_entity.pdbx_description
1 polymer ?
#
loop_
_entity_poly.entity_id
_entity_poly.type
_entity_poly.pdbx_seq_one_letter_code
_entity_poly.pdbx_strand_id
1 'polypeptide(L)'
;MLYTILCYNSEDVLDWSKEKDADVMEKLQAVQRPLRQKGKLGPVARLHGSSSARTLRKQREPYFITDGPFAEAKEQILGFYIVDCEDETEAMDIARDLGEANPGGAFEVRPLLYFDPGSGVTAENNVSLPERQ
;
A
#
# COMPACT_ATOMS: atom_id res chain seq x y z
N MET A 1 -4.58 -15.56 11.48
CA MET A 1 -3.19 -15.11 11.31
C MET A 1 -3.14 -13.89 10.41
N LEU A 2 -2.35 -12.91 10.77
CA LEU A 2 -2.27 -11.66 10.02
C LEU A 2 -1.18 -11.68 8.96
N TYR A 3 -1.54 -11.19 7.78
CA TYR A 3 -0.62 -11.03 6.65
C TYR A 3 -0.66 -9.60 6.17
N THR A 4 0.46 -9.11 5.64
CA THR A 4 0.46 -7.89 4.85
C THR A 4 0.57 -8.24 3.37
N ILE A 5 -0.17 -7.50 2.56
CA ILE A 5 -0.06 -7.56 1.11
C ILE A 5 0.55 -6.22 0.69
N LEU A 6 1.80 -6.27 0.24
CA LEU A 6 2.56 -5.11 -0.19
C LEU A 6 2.35 -4.94 -1.69
N CYS A 7 1.89 -3.77 -2.09
CA CYS A 7 1.50 -3.49 -3.47
C CYS A 7 2.60 -2.69 -4.16
N TYR A 8 3.20 -3.28 -5.19
CA TYR A 8 4.23 -2.65 -6.01
C TYR A 8 3.71 -2.38 -7.40
N ASN A 9 4.03 -1.24 -7.96
CA ASN A 9 3.68 -0.94 -9.36
C ASN A 9 4.61 0.12 -9.90
N SER A 10 4.60 0.26 -11.24
CA SER A 10 5.20 1.40 -11.90
C SER A 10 4.49 2.68 -11.46
N GLU A 11 5.26 3.75 -11.25
CA GLU A 11 4.68 5.03 -10.86
C GLU A 11 3.86 5.69 -11.97
N ASP A 12 3.90 5.16 -13.18
CA ASP A 12 3.05 5.61 -14.28
C ASP A 12 1.57 5.54 -13.90
N VAL A 13 1.19 4.64 -12.98
CA VAL A 13 -0.19 4.55 -12.49
C VAL A 13 -0.65 5.81 -11.75
N LEU A 14 0.30 6.62 -11.25
CA LEU A 14 -0.01 7.88 -10.57
C LEU A 14 -0.44 8.98 -11.56
N ASP A 15 -0.14 8.79 -12.85
CA ASP A 15 -0.50 9.70 -13.93
C ASP A 15 -1.82 9.33 -14.60
N TRP A 16 -2.53 8.33 -14.10
CA TRP A 16 -3.84 7.97 -14.61
C TRP A 16 -4.81 9.13 -14.46
N SER A 17 -5.75 9.24 -15.40
CA SER A 17 -6.84 10.21 -15.26
C SER A 17 -7.62 9.96 -13.98
N LYS A 18 -8.28 11.00 -13.49
CA LYS A 18 -9.13 10.87 -12.29
C LYS A 18 -10.22 9.83 -12.49
N GLU A 19 -10.75 9.73 -13.71
CA GLU A 19 -11.78 8.75 -14.07
C GLU A 19 -11.25 7.32 -13.98
N LYS A 20 -10.06 7.07 -14.53
CA LYS A 20 -9.43 5.76 -14.47
C LYS A 20 -9.07 5.38 -13.05
N ASP A 21 -8.51 6.31 -12.29
CA ASP A 21 -8.15 6.07 -10.89
C ASP A 21 -9.40 5.76 -10.07
N ALA A 22 -10.49 6.50 -10.25
CA ALA A 22 -11.74 6.25 -9.57
C ALA A 22 -12.34 4.89 -9.92
N ASP A 23 -12.24 4.46 -11.18
CA ASP A 23 -12.73 3.16 -11.62
C ASP A 23 -11.94 2.02 -10.96
N VAL A 24 -10.60 2.14 -10.93
CA VAL A 24 -9.73 1.16 -10.27
C VAL A 24 -10.03 1.12 -8.77
N MET A 25 -10.16 2.27 -8.13
CA MET A 25 -10.48 2.34 -6.70
C MET A 25 -11.82 1.69 -6.38
N GLU A 26 -12.82 1.87 -7.23
CA GLU A 26 -14.11 1.21 -7.06
C GLU A 26 -13.99 -0.31 -7.12
N LYS A 27 -13.21 -0.83 -8.07
CA LYS A 27 -12.96 -2.26 -8.19
C LYS A 27 -12.19 -2.81 -6.98
N LEU A 28 -11.22 -2.06 -6.47
CA LEU A 28 -10.49 -2.45 -5.26
C LEU A 28 -11.41 -2.46 -4.04
N GLN A 29 -12.28 -1.48 -3.91
CA GLN A 29 -13.26 -1.45 -2.82
C GLN A 29 -14.25 -2.60 -2.90
N ALA A 30 -14.59 -3.04 -4.10
CA ALA A 30 -15.45 -4.21 -4.27
C ALA A 30 -14.80 -5.50 -3.73
N VAL A 31 -13.47 -5.62 -3.83
CA VAL A 31 -12.73 -6.71 -3.18
C VAL A 31 -12.69 -6.54 -1.67
N GLN A 32 -12.52 -5.32 -1.19
CA GLN A 32 -12.40 -5.02 0.24
C GLN A 32 -13.70 -5.21 1.02
N ARG A 33 -14.85 -4.92 0.41
CA ARG A 33 -16.15 -4.94 1.11
C ARG A 33 -16.45 -6.27 1.80
N PRO A 34 -16.37 -7.43 1.12
CA PRO A 34 -16.64 -8.69 1.80
C PRO A 34 -15.65 -8.98 2.92
N LEU A 35 -14.39 -8.58 2.76
CA LEU A 35 -13.37 -8.73 3.80
C LEU A 35 -13.71 -7.88 5.01
N ARG A 36 -14.16 -6.64 4.78
CA ARG A 36 -14.56 -5.73 5.85
C ARG A 36 -15.77 -6.28 6.60
N GLN A 37 -16.77 -6.79 5.87
CA GLN A 37 -17.98 -7.35 6.46
C GLN A 37 -17.70 -8.56 7.34
N LYS A 38 -16.68 -9.35 6.98
CA LYS A 38 -16.28 -10.55 7.72
C LYS A 38 -15.27 -10.25 8.84
N GLY A 39 -14.88 -8.99 9.03
CA GLY A 39 -13.89 -8.60 10.01
C GLY A 39 -12.48 -9.06 9.67
N LYS A 40 -12.19 -9.31 8.40
CA LYS A 40 -10.89 -9.81 7.92
C LYS A 40 -9.99 -8.71 7.39
N LEU A 41 -10.51 -7.49 7.17
CA LEU A 41 -9.73 -6.37 6.65
C LEU A 41 -9.19 -5.53 7.80
N GLY A 42 -7.87 -5.43 7.88
CA GLY A 42 -7.18 -4.51 8.78
C GLY A 42 -6.88 -3.18 8.10
N PRO A 43 -5.89 -2.43 8.59
CA PRO A 43 -5.50 -1.17 7.99
C PRO A 43 -5.11 -1.30 6.52
N VAL A 44 -5.50 -0.31 5.75
CA VAL A 44 -5.19 -0.19 4.33
C VAL A 44 -4.63 1.21 4.11
N ALA A 45 -3.54 1.32 3.37
CA ALA A 45 -2.97 2.63 3.06
C ALA A 45 -2.47 2.67 1.62
N ARG A 46 -2.56 3.84 1.03
CA ARG A 46 -1.99 4.15 -0.27
C ARG A 46 -0.95 5.25 -0.08
N LEU A 47 0.21 5.08 -0.67
CA LEU A 47 1.33 6.00 -0.54
C LEU A 47 1.35 6.98 -1.71
N HIS A 48 1.88 8.18 -1.47
CA HIS A 48 2.28 9.06 -2.55
C HIS A 48 3.51 8.47 -3.27
N GLY A 49 3.81 8.97 -4.46
CA GLY A 49 4.92 8.48 -5.25
C GLY A 49 6.28 8.72 -4.60
N SER A 50 7.30 8.03 -5.11
CA SER A 50 8.65 8.05 -4.56
C SER A 50 9.29 9.44 -4.58
N SER A 51 8.82 10.36 -5.44
CA SER A 51 9.29 11.74 -5.44
C SER A 51 8.97 12.50 -4.14
N SER A 52 7.97 12.02 -3.39
CA SER A 52 7.62 12.57 -2.08
C SER A 52 8.38 11.91 -0.94
N ALA A 53 9.15 10.87 -1.22
CA ALA A 53 9.87 10.12 -0.21
C ALA A 53 11.13 10.86 0.23
N ARG A 54 11.50 10.67 1.48
CA ARG A 54 12.78 11.07 2.05
C ARG A 54 13.30 9.93 2.88
N THR A 55 14.58 9.66 2.76
CA THR A 55 15.21 8.53 3.45
C THR A 55 16.23 9.04 4.45
N LEU A 56 16.07 8.66 5.73
CA LEU A 56 17.08 8.86 6.75
C LEU A 56 18.07 7.69 6.64
N ARG A 57 19.32 8.01 6.33
CA ARG A 57 20.38 7.01 6.16
C ARG A 57 21.25 6.97 7.40
N LYS A 58 21.47 5.76 7.90
CA LYS A 58 22.16 5.50 9.15
C LYS A 58 23.51 4.79 8.96
N GLN A 59 23.97 4.67 7.72
CA GLN A 59 25.20 3.92 7.40
C GLN A 59 26.47 4.58 7.96
N ARG A 60 26.38 5.83 8.35
CA ARG A 60 27.51 6.59 8.94
C ARG A 60 27.00 7.63 9.92
N GLU A 61 27.88 8.15 10.75
CA GLU A 61 27.64 9.27 11.64
C GLU A 61 28.21 10.57 11.03
N PRO A 62 27.49 11.71 11.08
CA PRO A 62 26.11 11.80 11.51
C PRO A 62 25.14 11.18 10.49
N TYR A 63 23.96 10.81 10.94
CA TYR A 63 22.91 10.36 10.01
C TYR A 63 22.61 11.46 9.01
N PHE A 64 22.18 11.09 7.82
CA PHE A 64 21.90 12.07 6.78
C PHE A 64 20.61 11.71 6.04
N ILE A 65 20.01 12.72 5.44
CA ILE A 65 18.73 12.58 4.73
C ILE A 65 18.98 12.72 3.23
N THR A 66 18.44 11.79 2.46
CA THR A 66 18.42 11.89 1.00
C THR A 66 16.99 12.02 0.51
N ASP A 67 16.80 12.77 -0.56
CA ASP A 67 15.52 12.82 -1.25
C ASP A 67 15.33 11.52 -2.02
N GLY A 68 14.07 11.03 -2.02
CA GLY A 68 13.73 9.83 -2.75
C GLY A 68 13.66 8.58 -1.87
N PRO A 69 13.31 7.44 -2.48
CA PRO A 69 13.17 6.17 -1.76
C PRO A 69 14.52 5.58 -1.38
N PHE A 70 14.50 4.64 -0.43
CA PHE A 70 15.71 3.93 -0.02
C PHE A 70 16.36 3.19 -1.19
N ALA A 71 15.56 2.53 -2.01
CA ALA A 71 16.04 1.83 -3.20
C ALA A 71 15.30 2.37 -4.43
N GLU A 72 16.05 2.69 -5.47
CA GLU A 72 15.47 3.05 -6.75
C GLU A 72 15.15 1.79 -7.52
N ALA A 73 13.91 1.69 -8.00
CA ALA A 73 13.42 0.56 -8.76
C ALA A 73 12.35 1.03 -9.73
N LYS A 74 12.14 0.25 -10.80
CA LYS A 74 11.07 0.51 -11.77
C LYS A 74 9.70 0.42 -11.15
N GLU A 75 9.53 -0.53 -10.22
CA GLU A 75 8.31 -0.71 -9.45
C GLU A 75 8.59 -0.32 -8.02
N GLN A 76 7.74 0.55 -7.50
CA GLN A 76 7.84 1.09 -6.14
C GLN A 76 6.68 0.58 -5.31
N ILE A 77 6.87 0.52 -4.00
CA ILE A 77 5.77 0.23 -3.09
C ILE A 77 4.81 1.42 -3.10
N LEU A 78 3.55 1.16 -3.40
CA LEU A 78 2.53 2.21 -3.50
C LEU A 78 1.38 2.02 -2.51
N GLY A 79 1.41 0.97 -1.72
CA GLY A 79 0.39 0.74 -0.72
C GLY A 79 0.50 -0.60 -0.05
N PHE A 80 -0.37 -0.83 0.92
CA PHE A 80 -0.43 -2.12 1.59
C PHE A 80 -1.83 -2.39 2.13
N TYR A 81 -2.10 -3.66 2.35
CA TYR A 81 -3.29 -4.18 3.02
C TYR A 81 -2.85 -5.07 4.18
N ILE A 82 -3.55 -5.00 5.29
CA ILE A 82 -3.41 -5.97 6.37
C ILE A 82 -4.69 -6.81 6.37
N VAL A 83 -4.54 -8.13 6.34
CA VAL A 83 -5.68 -9.05 6.26
C VAL A 83 -5.53 -10.16 7.29
N ASP A 84 -6.65 -10.60 7.84
CA ASP A 84 -6.69 -11.75 8.74
C ASP A 84 -7.13 -12.99 7.96
N CYS A 85 -6.26 -13.96 7.85
CA CYS A 85 -6.46 -15.14 7.03
C CYS A 85 -6.16 -16.40 7.82
N GLU A 86 -6.80 -17.51 7.43
CA GLU A 86 -6.50 -18.81 8.05
C GLU A 86 -5.09 -19.27 7.69
N ASP A 87 -4.67 -19.04 6.44
CA ASP A 87 -3.39 -19.49 5.94
C ASP A 87 -2.89 -18.61 4.79
N GLU A 88 -1.70 -18.92 4.30
CA GLU A 88 -1.08 -18.19 3.19
C GLU A 88 -1.90 -18.32 1.90
N THR A 89 -2.54 -19.46 1.68
CA THR A 89 -3.36 -19.68 0.47
C THR A 89 -4.51 -18.67 0.41
N GLU A 90 -5.18 -18.44 1.52
CA GLU A 90 -6.25 -17.43 1.59
C GLU A 90 -5.69 -16.03 1.31
N ALA A 91 -4.53 -15.70 1.88
CA ALA A 91 -3.90 -14.41 1.65
C ALA A 91 -3.50 -14.23 0.19
N MET A 92 -2.99 -15.28 -0.46
CA MET A 92 -2.65 -15.25 -1.88
C MET A 92 -3.89 -15.11 -2.77
N ASP A 93 -5.00 -15.72 -2.40
CA ASP A 93 -6.27 -15.56 -3.14
C ASP A 93 -6.75 -14.10 -3.07
N ILE A 94 -6.65 -13.48 -1.91
CA ILE A 94 -6.99 -12.06 -1.76
C ILE A 94 -6.05 -11.19 -2.62
N ALA A 95 -4.76 -11.48 -2.60
CA ALA A 95 -3.79 -10.76 -3.42
C ALA A 95 -4.11 -10.89 -4.91
N ARG A 96 -4.54 -12.06 -5.34
CA ARG A 96 -4.95 -12.29 -6.73
C ARG A 96 -6.17 -11.45 -7.09
N ASP A 97 -7.18 -11.41 -6.23
CA ASP A 97 -8.38 -10.61 -6.47
C ASP A 97 -8.05 -9.11 -6.54
N LEU A 98 -7.17 -8.64 -5.66
CA LEU A 98 -6.70 -7.26 -5.71
C LEU A 98 -5.91 -7.00 -7.00
N GLY A 99 -5.09 -7.95 -7.42
CA GLY A 99 -4.31 -7.85 -8.64
C GLY A 99 -5.16 -7.79 -9.89
N GLU A 100 -6.26 -8.52 -9.92
CA GLU A 100 -7.21 -8.46 -11.05
C GLU A 100 -7.92 -7.11 -11.12
N ALA A 101 -8.17 -6.49 -9.97
CA ALA A 101 -8.82 -5.19 -9.90
C ALA A 101 -7.88 -4.04 -10.24
N ASN A 102 -6.57 -4.22 -10.10
CA ASN A 102 -5.56 -3.18 -10.25
C ASN A 102 -4.58 -3.54 -11.38
N PRO A 103 -4.60 -2.82 -12.51
CA PRO A 103 -3.75 -3.17 -13.65
C PRO A 103 -2.26 -3.08 -13.34
N GLY A 104 -1.52 -4.12 -13.71
CA GLY A 104 -0.08 -4.18 -13.58
C GLY A 104 0.41 -4.44 -12.16
N GLY A 105 1.71 -4.36 -11.98
CA GLY A 105 2.33 -4.46 -10.68
C GLY A 105 2.55 -5.86 -10.16
N ALA A 106 2.89 -5.92 -8.89
CA ALA A 106 3.12 -7.16 -8.15
C ALA A 106 2.64 -7.00 -6.73
N PHE A 107 2.27 -8.11 -6.13
CA PHE A 107 1.77 -8.14 -4.75
C PHE A 107 2.60 -9.14 -3.95
N GLU A 108 3.31 -8.63 -2.95
CA GLU A 108 4.12 -9.45 -2.06
C GLU A 108 3.33 -9.74 -0.79
N VAL A 109 3.17 -11.02 -0.46
CA VAL A 109 2.43 -11.47 0.71
C VAL A 109 3.41 -11.92 1.78
N ARG A 110 3.31 -11.35 2.97
CA ARG A 110 4.20 -11.71 4.08
C ARG A 110 3.39 -11.86 5.37
N PRO A 111 3.61 -12.94 6.14
CA PRO A 111 3.01 -13.02 7.47
C PRO A 111 3.60 -11.95 8.38
N LEU A 112 2.78 -11.40 9.25
CA LEU A 112 3.24 -10.41 10.22
C LEU A 112 3.89 -11.10 11.42
N LEU A 113 5.05 -10.62 11.82
CA LEU A 113 5.70 -11.05 13.06
C LEU A 113 5.07 -10.38 14.28
N TYR A 114 4.68 -9.12 14.12
CA TYR A 114 4.13 -8.29 15.19
C TYR A 114 3.13 -7.31 14.58
N PHE A 115 2.05 -7.07 15.29
CA PHE A 115 1.03 -6.11 14.87
C PHE A 115 0.48 -5.36 16.07
N ASP A 116 0.49 -4.05 15.97
CA ASP A 116 -0.14 -3.14 16.92
C ASP A 116 -1.16 -2.31 16.13
N PRO A 117 -2.45 -2.34 16.47
CA PRO A 117 -3.46 -1.56 15.73
C PRO A 117 -3.34 -0.05 15.95
N GLY A 118 -2.47 0.39 16.85
CA GLY A 118 -2.30 1.81 17.13
C GLY A 118 -3.37 2.38 18.04
N SER A 119 -3.44 3.70 18.10
CA SER A 119 -4.27 4.43 19.07
C SER A 119 -5.55 5.02 18.46
N GLY A 120 -6.01 4.50 17.32
CA GLY A 120 -7.24 4.99 16.69
C GLY A 120 -7.04 6.18 15.74
N VAL A 121 -5.89 6.22 15.08
CA VAL A 121 -5.63 7.21 14.01
C VAL A 121 -6.69 7.04 12.92
N THR A 122 -7.24 8.15 12.43
CA THR A 122 -8.33 8.16 11.46
C THR A 122 -7.97 8.92 10.19
N ALA A 123 -8.74 8.67 9.13
CA ALA A 123 -8.57 9.35 7.85
C ALA A 123 -8.84 10.87 7.93
N GLU A 124 -9.54 11.33 8.96
CA GLU A 124 -9.84 12.76 9.14
C GLU A 124 -8.58 13.62 9.26
N ASN A 125 -7.48 13.03 9.73
CA ASN A 125 -6.21 13.72 9.89
C ASN A 125 -5.31 13.58 8.66
N ASN A 126 -5.82 13.00 7.58
CA ASN A 126 -5.05 12.83 6.35
C ASN A 126 -5.18 14.07 5.47
N VAL A 127 -4.09 14.82 5.34
CA VAL A 127 -4.05 16.02 4.49
C VAL A 127 -3.33 15.72 3.18
N SER A 128 -3.82 16.31 2.11
CA SER A 128 -3.18 16.22 0.81
C SER A 128 -1.84 16.97 0.81
N LEU A 129 -0.87 16.43 0.09
CA LEU A 129 0.39 17.13 -0.13
C LEU A 129 0.15 18.35 -1.01
N PRO A 130 0.90 19.46 -0.77
CA PRO A 130 0.86 20.60 -1.67
C PRO A 130 1.35 20.19 -3.07
N GLU A 131 0.78 20.81 -4.10
CA GLU A 131 1.24 20.60 -5.46
C GLU A 131 2.70 21.04 -5.58
N ARG A 132 3.50 20.20 -6.23
CA ARG A 132 4.89 20.56 -6.54
C ARG A 132 4.91 21.35 -7.84
N GLN A 133 5.54 22.50 -7.77
CA GLN A 133 5.78 23.33 -8.94
C GLN A 133 7.07 22.91 -9.63
#